data_376461e3e08fab6f561f42f7b43c0228
#
_entry.id   376461e3e08fab6f561f42f7b43c0228
#
_cell.length_a   1.000
_cell.length_b   1.000
_cell.length_c   1.000
_cell.angle_alpha   90.00
_cell.angle_beta   90.00
_cell.angle_gamma   90.00
#
_symmetry.space_group_name_H-M   'P 1'
#
loop_
_entity.id
_entity.type
_entity.pdbx_description
1 polymer ?
#
loop_
_entity_poly.entity_id
_entity_poly.type
_entity_poly.pdbx_seq_one_letter_code
_entity_poly.pdbx_strand_id
1 'polypeptide(L)'
;MDKRALFQAVKDLDNPDEIEQNGPFKCRRKDAWLGEGYYLWDSFVELAHWWGRESLGNNYVICRSYSVASLPNTYDLYDNPKHIANFRVLSEALSKEYPNKFISVPFVLEMLKAHSDFLKEFKAIRAKAERCWKDVPCLKFKKNNVAYLETIPPIQFCVLDKSYLINGEYQIIYPPKYLVEGVV
;
A
#
# COMPACT_ATOMS: atom_id res chain seq x y z
N MET A 1 6.58 -9.56 -19.26
CA MET A 1 6.42 -9.72 -17.79
C MET A 1 5.18 -8.92 -17.40
N ASP A 2 4.21 -9.58 -16.77
CA ASP A 2 2.97 -8.90 -16.37
C ASP A 2 3.25 -7.89 -15.28
N LYS A 3 2.75 -6.66 -15.48
CA LYS A 3 2.92 -5.53 -14.58
C LYS A 3 1.64 -5.32 -13.75
N ARG A 4 1.81 -4.95 -12.49
CA ARG A 4 0.73 -4.52 -11.58
C ARG A 4 0.87 -3.03 -11.34
N ALA A 5 -0.18 -2.27 -11.61
CA ALA A 5 -0.20 -0.84 -11.36
C ALA A 5 -0.33 -0.53 -9.86
N LEU A 6 0.47 0.39 -9.38
CA LEU A 6 0.48 0.88 -8.00
C LEU A 6 0.36 2.40 -8.01
N PHE A 7 -0.46 2.96 -7.11
CA PHE A 7 -0.81 4.37 -7.10
C PHE A 7 -0.48 5.05 -5.77
N GLN A 8 0.14 6.21 -5.83
CA GLN A 8 0.37 7.08 -4.68
C GLN A 8 -0.27 8.43 -4.91
N ALA A 9 -1.06 8.93 -3.94
CA ALA A 9 -1.46 10.32 -3.90
C ALA A 9 -0.48 11.12 -3.04
N VAL A 10 -0.03 12.25 -3.56
CA VAL A 10 0.86 13.20 -2.88
C VAL A 10 0.28 14.60 -2.95
N LYS A 11 0.67 15.48 -2.03
CA LYS A 11 0.20 16.87 -2.05
C LYS A 11 0.70 17.58 -3.29
N ASP A 12 -0.16 18.31 -3.97
CA ASP A 12 0.20 19.18 -5.09
C ASP A 12 0.81 20.48 -4.55
N LEU A 13 2.07 20.72 -4.89
CA LEU A 13 2.81 21.94 -4.54
C LEU A 13 3.22 22.70 -5.82
N ASP A 14 2.56 22.45 -6.95
CA ASP A 14 2.87 23.00 -8.27
C ASP A 14 4.31 22.69 -8.74
N ASN A 15 4.82 21.50 -8.39
CA ASN A 15 6.17 21.02 -8.68
C ASN A 15 6.20 19.64 -9.37
N PRO A 16 5.55 19.47 -10.55
CA PRO A 16 5.38 18.16 -11.20
C PRO A 16 6.71 17.46 -11.51
N ASP A 17 7.71 18.19 -12.01
CA ASP A 17 9.01 17.61 -12.36
C ASP A 17 9.72 17.02 -11.12
N GLU A 18 9.66 17.71 -9.99
CA GLU A 18 10.23 17.26 -8.74
C GLU A 18 9.51 15.99 -8.23
N ILE A 19 8.18 15.96 -8.39
CA ILE A 19 7.37 14.81 -8.00
C ILE A 19 7.80 13.58 -8.80
N GLU A 20 7.91 13.66 -10.11
CA GLU A 20 8.29 12.53 -10.96
C GLU A 20 9.73 12.08 -10.74
N GLN A 21 10.66 13.02 -10.55
CA GLN A 21 12.08 12.70 -10.34
C GLN A 21 12.37 12.07 -8.98
N ASN A 22 11.70 12.51 -7.92
CA ASN A 22 12.02 12.09 -6.54
C ASN A 22 11.09 11.01 -5.98
N GLY A 23 9.92 10.81 -6.60
CA GLY A 23 8.95 9.81 -6.13
C GLY A 23 9.42 8.35 -6.25
N PRO A 24 8.69 7.42 -5.66
CA PRO A 24 7.64 7.65 -4.68
C PRO A 24 8.17 8.23 -3.38
N PHE A 25 7.26 8.86 -2.61
CA PHE A 25 7.61 9.53 -1.34
C PHE A 25 7.36 8.61 -0.15
N LYS A 26 8.33 8.59 0.77
CA LYS A 26 8.33 7.73 1.95
C LYS A 26 7.44 8.31 3.05
N CYS A 27 6.53 7.50 3.57
CA CYS A 27 5.79 7.80 4.78
C CYS A 27 6.66 7.52 6.01
N ARG A 28 6.87 8.55 6.85
CA ARG A 28 7.64 8.48 8.10
C ARG A 28 6.75 8.73 9.32
N ARG A 29 5.43 8.66 9.15
CA ARG A 29 4.50 8.87 10.26
C ARG A 29 4.66 7.75 11.29
N LYS A 30 4.66 8.12 12.58
CA LYS A 30 4.79 7.15 13.69
C LYS A 30 3.58 6.19 13.80
N ASP A 31 2.44 6.63 13.28
CA ASP A 31 1.16 5.87 13.23
C ASP A 31 0.96 5.13 11.90
N ALA A 32 2.00 5.02 11.06
CA ALA A 32 1.94 4.27 9.82
C ALA A 32 1.71 2.78 10.11
N TRP A 33 0.57 2.25 9.67
CA TRP A 33 0.05 0.94 10.09
C TRP A 33 0.86 -0.29 9.60
N LEU A 34 1.71 -0.13 8.58
CA LEU A 34 2.70 -1.13 8.14
C LEU A 34 4.14 -0.68 8.45
N GLY A 35 4.28 0.40 9.24
CA GLY A 35 5.55 1.03 9.56
C GLY A 35 6.08 1.94 8.46
N GLU A 36 7.33 2.35 8.57
CA GLU A 36 7.97 3.26 7.63
C GLU A 36 8.16 2.62 6.25
N GLY A 37 7.79 3.33 5.18
CA GLY A 37 7.92 2.86 3.79
C GLY A 37 7.18 3.72 2.78
N TYR A 38 7.21 3.32 1.52
CA TYR A 38 6.50 3.97 0.41
C TYR A 38 5.14 3.31 0.25
N TYR A 39 4.07 4.04 0.59
CA TYR A 39 2.70 3.53 0.54
C TYR A 39 2.08 3.75 -0.83
N LEU A 40 1.67 2.68 -1.48
CA LEU A 40 0.99 2.71 -2.77
C LEU A 40 -0.27 1.84 -2.72
N TRP A 41 -1.34 2.31 -3.36
CA TRP A 41 -2.57 1.56 -3.51
C TRP A 41 -2.45 0.53 -4.63
N ASP A 42 -2.93 -0.69 -4.38
CA ASP A 42 -2.89 -1.80 -5.33
C ASP A 42 -3.99 -1.67 -6.38
N SER A 43 -3.62 -1.59 -7.64
CA SER A 43 -4.46 -1.75 -8.84
C SER A 43 -5.61 -0.74 -9.05
N PHE A 44 -6.17 -0.17 -7.99
CA PHE A 44 -7.34 0.70 -8.05
C PHE A 44 -6.97 2.16 -7.79
N VAL A 45 -6.98 2.98 -8.85
CA VAL A 45 -6.66 4.42 -8.76
C VAL A 45 -7.68 5.19 -7.91
N GLU A 46 -8.90 4.71 -7.81
CA GLU A 46 -9.97 5.27 -7.00
C GLU A 46 -9.58 5.38 -5.53
N LEU A 47 -8.77 4.45 -5.03
CA LEU A 47 -8.23 4.47 -3.66
C LEU A 47 -7.27 5.64 -3.45
N ALA A 48 -6.43 5.94 -4.45
CA ALA A 48 -5.55 7.11 -4.40
C ALA A 48 -6.33 8.42 -4.48
N HIS A 49 -7.41 8.48 -5.28
CA HIS A 49 -8.32 9.63 -5.31
C HIS A 49 -9.03 9.83 -3.98
N TRP A 50 -9.54 8.75 -3.38
CA TRP A 50 -10.15 8.82 -2.07
C TRP A 50 -9.17 9.38 -1.03
N TRP A 51 -7.95 8.83 -0.96
CA TRP A 51 -6.91 9.31 -0.03
C TRP A 51 -6.55 10.78 -0.27
N GLY A 52 -6.45 11.18 -1.53
CA GLY A 52 -6.18 12.57 -1.91
C GLY A 52 -7.23 13.54 -1.35
N ARG A 53 -8.51 13.20 -1.51
CA ARG A 53 -9.61 14.03 -0.98
C ARG A 53 -9.65 14.06 0.55
N GLU A 54 -9.58 12.90 1.19
CA GLU A 54 -9.75 12.80 2.65
C GLU A 54 -8.54 13.28 3.44
N SER A 55 -7.33 13.07 2.91
CA SER A 55 -6.10 13.28 3.68
C SER A 55 -5.25 14.46 3.19
N LEU A 56 -5.40 14.88 1.92
CA LEU A 56 -4.59 15.93 1.31
C LEU A 56 -5.39 17.19 0.96
N GLY A 57 -6.71 17.21 1.25
CA GLY A 57 -7.55 18.40 1.13
C GLY A 57 -7.86 18.82 -0.31
N ASN A 58 -8.12 17.86 -1.21
CA ASN A 58 -8.45 18.05 -2.63
C ASN A 58 -7.34 18.65 -3.51
N ASN A 59 -6.21 19.07 -2.95
CA ASN A 59 -5.06 19.56 -3.72
C ASN A 59 -3.97 18.48 -3.74
N TYR A 60 -4.08 17.53 -4.69
CA TYR A 60 -3.21 16.37 -4.76
C TYR A 60 -2.88 15.97 -6.20
N VAL A 61 -1.76 15.30 -6.32
CA VAL A 61 -1.29 14.62 -7.53
C VAL A 61 -1.41 13.12 -7.30
N ILE A 62 -1.79 12.36 -8.32
CA ILE A 62 -1.68 10.90 -8.31
C ILE A 62 -0.58 10.48 -9.28
N CYS A 63 0.32 9.67 -8.75
CA CYS A 63 1.37 9.06 -9.54
C CYS A 63 1.17 7.55 -9.61
N ARG A 64 1.56 6.99 -10.74
CA ARG A 64 1.54 5.56 -11.03
C ARG A 64 2.95 5.00 -11.10
N SER A 65 3.16 3.87 -10.45
CA SER A 65 4.31 2.99 -10.59
C SER A 65 3.85 1.58 -10.93
N TYR A 66 4.81 0.70 -11.18
CA TYR A 66 4.50 -0.70 -11.45
C TYR A 66 5.38 -1.63 -10.62
N SER A 67 4.81 -2.76 -10.22
CA SER A 67 5.52 -3.92 -9.71
C SER A 67 5.30 -5.13 -10.62
N VAL A 68 6.08 -6.18 -10.41
CA VAL A 68 5.84 -7.47 -11.07
C VAL A 68 4.54 -8.08 -10.54
N ALA A 69 3.66 -8.54 -11.43
CA ALA A 69 2.32 -9.04 -11.05
C ALA A 69 2.37 -10.28 -10.13
N SER A 70 3.41 -11.14 -10.26
CA SER A 70 3.61 -12.32 -9.40
C SER A 70 4.11 -12.02 -7.99
N LEU A 71 4.34 -10.74 -7.67
CA LEU A 71 4.72 -10.24 -6.36
C LEU A 71 5.97 -10.91 -5.73
N PRO A 72 7.09 -11.05 -6.47
CA PRO A 72 8.31 -11.59 -5.88
C PRO A 72 8.79 -10.65 -4.76
N ASN A 73 9.45 -11.21 -3.75
CA ASN A 73 9.97 -10.47 -2.60
C ASN A 73 8.92 -9.61 -1.86
N THR A 74 7.66 -10.06 -1.86
CA THR A 74 6.55 -9.42 -1.16
C THR A 74 6.15 -10.25 0.05
N TYR A 75 6.17 -9.67 1.24
CA TYR A 75 5.53 -10.23 2.42
C TYR A 75 4.04 -9.94 2.35
N ASP A 76 3.27 -10.90 1.80
CA ASP A 76 1.86 -10.71 1.49
C ASP A 76 0.98 -11.20 2.65
N LEU A 77 0.42 -10.26 3.40
CA LEU A 77 -0.54 -10.50 4.49
C LEU A 77 -2.00 -10.48 4.02
N TYR A 78 -2.23 -10.41 2.71
CA TYR A 78 -3.57 -10.44 2.15
C TYR A 78 -3.92 -11.78 1.50
N ASP A 79 -3.02 -12.33 0.66
CA ASP A 79 -3.34 -13.48 -0.19
C ASP A 79 -2.33 -14.64 -0.07
N ASN A 80 -1.33 -14.53 0.82
CA ASN A 80 -0.38 -15.63 1.06
C ASN A 80 -0.63 -16.28 2.42
N PRO A 81 -1.26 -17.49 2.46
CA PRO A 81 -1.56 -18.17 3.71
C PRO A 81 -0.33 -18.50 4.57
N LYS A 82 0.83 -18.72 3.94
CA LYS A 82 2.08 -19.02 4.67
C LYS A 82 2.57 -17.78 5.42
N HIS A 83 2.55 -16.61 4.78
CA HIS A 83 2.93 -15.35 5.42
C HIS A 83 1.97 -14.98 6.55
N ILE A 84 0.66 -15.16 6.31
CA ILE A 84 -0.38 -14.90 7.33
C ILE A 84 -0.20 -15.83 8.54
N ALA A 85 0.04 -17.13 8.30
CA ALA A 85 0.28 -18.11 9.38
C ALA A 85 1.56 -17.78 10.17
N ASN A 86 2.65 -17.43 9.49
CA ASN A 86 3.90 -17.01 10.12
C ASN A 86 3.70 -15.76 10.98
N PHE A 87 3.03 -14.75 10.45
CA PHE A 87 2.70 -13.52 11.17
C PHE A 87 1.88 -13.80 12.43
N ARG A 88 0.89 -14.69 12.35
CA ARG A 88 0.07 -15.10 13.50
C ARG A 88 0.91 -15.77 14.58
N VAL A 89 1.74 -16.75 14.21
CA VAL A 89 2.61 -17.46 15.18
C VAL A 89 3.52 -16.48 15.91
N LEU A 90 4.12 -15.53 15.18
CA LEU A 90 4.97 -14.51 15.79
C LEU A 90 4.17 -13.58 16.71
N SER A 91 2.99 -13.14 16.30
CA SER A 91 2.14 -12.27 17.14
C SER A 91 1.74 -12.96 18.45
N GLU A 92 1.44 -14.27 18.41
CA GLU A 92 1.12 -15.08 19.58
C GLU A 92 2.35 -15.26 20.51
N ALA A 93 3.55 -15.44 19.93
CA ALA A 93 4.79 -15.51 20.71
C ALA A 93 5.10 -14.19 21.41
N LEU A 94 5.00 -13.06 20.67
CA LEU A 94 5.19 -11.72 21.23
C LEU A 94 4.16 -11.39 22.32
N SER A 95 2.92 -11.84 22.19
CA SER A 95 1.89 -11.66 23.22
C SER A 95 2.25 -12.37 24.53
N LYS A 96 2.92 -13.52 24.45
CA LYS A 96 3.41 -14.24 25.64
C LYS A 96 4.64 -13.58 26.25
N GLU A 97 5.55 -13.08 25.40
CA GLU A 97 6.78 -12.41 25.83
C GLU A 97 6.50 -11.01 26.44
N TYR A 98 5.50 -10.32 25.91
CA TYR A 98 5.11 -8.97 26.36
C TYR A 98 3.66 -8.93 26.86
N PRO A 99 3.32 -9.59 28.00
CA PRO A 99 1.92 -9.78 28.43
C PRO A 99 1.18 -8.48 28.74
N ASN A 100 1.88 -7.39 29.02
CA ASN A 100 1.31 -6.08 29.34
C ASN A 100 1.32 -5.10 28.15
N LYS A 101 1.76 -5.55 26.95
CA LYS A 101 1.84 -4.70 25.76
C LYS A 101 0.74 -5.06 24.75
N PHE A 102 0.11 -4.03 24.19
CA PHE A 102 -0.76 -4.24 23.04
C PHE A 102 0.08 -4.64 21.80
N ILE A 103 -0.11 -5.85 21.32
CA ILE A 103 0.60 -6.38 20.16
C ILE A 103 -0.13 -5.92 18.90
N SER A 104 0.38 -4.85 18.29
CA SER A 104 -0.15 -4.29 17.05
C SER A 104 0.58 -4.82 15.82
N VAL A 105 -0.06 -4.70 14.64
CA VAL A 105 0.57 -5.05 13.36
C VAL A 105 1.90 -4.32 13.15
N PRO A 106 2.01 -2.99 13.35
CA PRO A 106 3.30 -2.31 13.24
C PRO A 106 4.37 -2.88 14.16
N PHE A 107 4.03 -3.23 15.40
CA PHE A 107 4.99 -3.79 16.35
C PHE A 107 5.51 -5.16 15.90
N VAL A 108 4.64 -6.05 15.41
CA VAL A 108 5.06 -7.36 14.86
C VAL A 108 5.96 -7.18 13.65
N LEU A 109 5.61 -6.24 12.74
CA LEU A 109 6.43 -5.93 11.57
C LEU A 109 7.79 -5.31 11.95
N GLU A 110 7.85 -4.49 13.00
CA GLU A 110 9.10 -3.95 13.54
C GLU A 110 10.02 -5.07 14.02
N MET A 111 9.47 -6.03 14.77
CA MET A 111 10.19 -7.20 15.23
C MET A 111 10.69 -8.08 14.07
N LEU A 112 9.88 -8.29 13.03
CA LEU A 112 10.30 -8.99 11.82
C LEU A 112 11.44 -8.27 11.10
N LYS A 113 11.34 -6.95 10.92
CA LYS A 113 12.37 -6.13 10.26
C LYS A 113 13.69 -6.07 11.04
N ALA A 114 13.63 -6.21 12.37
CA ALA A 114 14.81 -6.27 13.22
C ALA A 114 15.61 -7.59 13.06
N HIS A 115 14.97 -8.66 12.61
CA HIS A 115 15.64 -9.91 12.28
C HIS A 115 16.30 -9.84 10.90
N SER A 116 17.56 -10.20 10.81
CA SER A 116 18.49 -9.93 9.72
C SER A 116 18.06 -10.44 8.33
N ASP A 117 17.19 -11.43 8.24
CA ASP A 117 16.84 -12.07 6.98
C ASP A 117 15.56 -11.52 6.34
N PHE A 118 14.67 -10.90 7.12
CA PHE A 118 13.42 -10.35 6.59
C PHE A 118 13.65 -9.31 5.50
N LEU A 119 14.50 -8.33 5.73
CA LEU A 119 14.79 -7.27 4.75
C LEU A 119 15.64 -7.74 3.56
N LYS A 120 16.31 -8.89 3.68
CA LYS A 120 17.01 -9.54 2.55
C LYS A 120 16.02 -10.24 1.63
N GLU A 121 14.99 -10.86 2.20
CA GLU A 121 13.98 -11.62 1.46
C GLU A 121 12.87 -10.73 0.92
N PHE A 122 12.38 -9.76 1.71
CA PHE A 122 11.20 -8.97 1.37
C PHE A 122 11.54 -7.49 1.16
N LYS A 123 11.12 -6.96 0.01
CA LYS A 123 11.25 -5.56 -0.37
C LYS A 123 9.94 -4.78 -0.27
N ALA A 124 8.83 -5.47 -0.05
CA ALA A 124 7.51 -4.87 0.14
C ALA A 124 6.67 -5.71 1.08
N ILE A 125 5.74 -5.05 1.76
CA ILE A 125 4.67 -5.66 2.55
C ILE A 125 3.36 -5.31 1.87
N ARG A 126 2.47 -6.29 1.67
CA ARG A 126 1.14 -6.10 1.10
C ARG A 126 0.09 -6.52 2.11
N ALA A 127 -0.87 -5.64 2.36
CA ALA A 127 -1.95 -5.95 3.30
C ALA A 127 -3.24 -5.20 2.92
N LYS A 128 -4.38 -5.72 3.38
CA LYS A 128 -5.66 -5.06 3.25
C LYS A 128 -5.81 -4.03 4.37
N ALA A 129 -6.01 -2.76 3.98
CA ALA A 129 -6.38 -1.71 4.91
C ALA A 129 -7.82 -1.87 5.40
N GLU A 130 -8.18 -1.13 6.43
CA GLU A 130 -9.58 -1.01 6.82
C GLU A 130 -10.40 -0.44 5.67
N ARG A 131 -11.68 -0.79 5.61
CA ARG A 131 -12.60 -0.27 4.60
C ARG A 131 -12.68 1.24 4.66
N CYS A 132 -12.12 1.88 3.65
CA CYS A 132 -11.84 3.32 3.68
C CYS A 132 -13.06 4.19 3.45
N TRP A 133 -14.13 3.69 2.80
CA TRP A 133 -15.30 4.50 2.48
C TRP A 133 -16.61 3.72 2.52
N LYS A 134 -17.66 4.45 2.89
CA LYS A 134 -19.01 3.89 2.96
C LYS A 134 -19.64 3.70 1.59
N ASP A 135 -19.13 4.39 0.57
CA ASP A 135 -19.73 4.53 -0.76
C ASP A 135 -19.18 3.58 -1.82
N VAL A 136 -18.20 2.72 -1.49
CA VAL A 136 -17.77 1.66 -2.42
C VAL A 136 -18.90 0.65 -2.56
N PRO A 137 -19.37 0.40 -3.77
CA PRO A 137 -20.42 -0.57 -4.00
C PRO A 137 -19.96 -1.95 -3.56
N CYS A 138 -20.51 -2.44 -2.47
CA CYS A 138 -20.38 -3.82 -2.07
C CYS A 138 -21.53 -4.60 -2.69
N LEU A 139 -21.19 -5.63 -3.47
CA LEU A 139 -22.18 -6.53 -3.99
C LEU A 139 -22.50 -7.59 -2.93
N LYS A 140 -23.74 -7.59 -2.45
CA LYS A 140 -24.21 -8.63 -1.54
C LYS A 140 -24.48 -9.92 -2.30
N PHE A 141 -24.05 -11.05 -1.77
CA PHE A 141 -24.36 -12.36 -2.34
C PHE A 141 -25.86 -12.70 -2.28
N LYS A 142 -26.58 -12.18 -1.25
CA LYS A 142 -28.04 -12.30 -1.08
C LYS A 142 -28.57 -11.04 -0.38
N LYS A 143 -29.83 -10.67 -0.66
CA LYS A 143 -30.48 -9.45 -0.14
C LYS A 143 -30.34 -9.26 1.38
N ASN A 144 -30.45 -10.33 2.16
CA ASN A 144 -30.44 -10.33 3.63
C ASN A 144 -29.15 -10.95 4.21
N ASN A 145 -28.07 -11.06 3.42
CA ASN A 145 -26.82 -11.62 3.88
C ASN A 145 -25.85 -10.54 4.34
N VAL A 146 -25.04 -10.85 5.33
CA VAL A 146 -23.89 -10.03 5.76
C VAL A 146 -22.68 -10.22 4.84
N ALA A 147 -22.60 -11.35 4.11
CA ALA A 147 -21.52 -11.60 3.16
C ALA A 147 -21.65 -10.72 1.92
N TYR A 148 -20.55 -10.13 1.51
CA TYR A 148 -20.48 -9.23 0.36
C TYR A 148 -19.13 -9.38 -0.36
N LEU A 149 -19.12 -9.01 -1.63
CA LEU A 149 -17.91 -8.87 -2.44
C LEU A 149 -17.51 -7.39 -2.47
N GLU A 150 -16.29 -7.09 -2.06
CA GLU A 150 -15.67 -5.78 -2.31
C GLU A 150 -15.17 -5.72 -3.75
N THR A 151 -15.72 -4.82 -4.55
CA THR A 151 -15.30 -4.65 -5.96
C THR A 151 -14.02 -3.83 -6.09
N ILE A 152 -13.71 -3.02 -5.07
CA ILE A 152 -12.49 -2.22 -4.95
C ILE A 152 -11.90 -2.47 -3.56
N PRO A 153 -11.22 -3.61 -3.34
CA PRO A 153 -10.63 -3.92 -2.04
C PRO A 153 -9.49 -2.93 -1.72
N PRO A 154 -9.48 -2.34 -0.51
CA PRO A 154 -8.49 -1.35 -0.11
C PRO A 154 -7.14 -2.01 0.25
N ILE A 155 -6.45 -2.51 -0.76
CA ILE A 155 -5.16 -3.16 -0.58
C ILE A 155 -4.05 -2.13 -0.76
N GLN A 156 -3.09 -2.16 0.15
CA GLN A 156 -1.93 -1.28 0.14
C GLN A 156 -0.62 -2.06 0.13
N PHE A 157 0.35 -1.54 -0.61
CA PHE A 157 1.75 -1.88 -0.49
C PHE A 157 2.47 -0.87 0.39
N CYS A 158 3.27 -1.36 1.32
CA CYS A 158 4.35 -0.62 1.96
C CYS A 158 5.65 -1.11 1.34
N VAL A 159 6.15 -0.40 0.34
CA VAL A 159 7.42 -0.71 -0.32
C VAL A 159 8.56 -0.26 0.59
N LEU A 160 9.47 -1.16 0.92
CA LEU A 160 10.60 -0.95 1.82
C LEU A 160 11.86 -0.50 1.07
N ASP A 161 11.99 -0.97 -0.18
CA ASP A 161 13.11 -0.67 -1.09
C ASP A 161 12.54 -0.32 -2.47
N LYS A 162 12.89 0.86 -3.01
CA LYS A 162 12.42 1.33 -4.33
C LYS A 162 12.79 0.37 -5.48
N SER A 163 13.82 -0.48 -5.33
CA SER A 163 14.16 -1.50 -6.32
C SER A 163 13.10 -2.59 -6.53
N TYR A 164 12.06 -2.61 -5.69
CA TYR A 164 10.86 -3.41 -5.88
C TYR A 164 10.02 -2.94 -7.07
N LEU A 165 10.06 -1.65 -7.39
CA LEU A 165 9.31 -1.06 -8.49
C LEU A 165 10.05 -1.25 -9.82
N ILE A 166 9.28 -1.52 -10.88
CA ILE A 166 9.85 -1.75 -12.21
C ILE A 166 10.43 -0.44 -12.76
N ASN A 167 11.70 -0.46 -13.14
CA ASN A 167 12.43 0.62 -13.82
C ASN A 167 12.42 1.98 -13.10
N GLY A 168 11.98 2.04 -11.84
CA GLY A 168 11.83 3.30 -11.12
C GLY A 168 10.78 4.25 -11.73
N GLU A 169 9.92 3.76 -12.64
CA GLU A 169 8.85 4.56 -13.23
C GLU A 169 7.91 5.11 -12.15
N TYR A 170 7.77 6.44 -12.11
CA TYR A 170 6.85 7.14 -11.22
C TYR A 170 6.28 8.34 -11.98
N GLN A 171 5.13 8.15 -12.60
CA GLN A 171 4.53 9.10 -13.54
C GLN A 171 3.27 9.70 -12.97
N ILE A 172 3.10 11.01 -13.12
CA ILE A 172 1.86 11.71 -12.83
C ILE A 172 0.79 11.26 -13.82
N ILE A 173 -0.39 10.88 -13.27
CA ILE A 173 -1.59 10.53 -14.03
C ILE A 173 -2.79 11.43 -13.68
N TYR A 174 -2.65 12.29 -12.68
CA TYR A 174 -3.65 13.28 -12.26
C TYR A 174 -2.94 14.39 -11.48
N PRO A 175 -3.35 15.68 -11.63
CA PRO A 175 -4.46 16.19 -12.44
C PRO A 175 -4.10 16.35 -13.94
N PRO A 176 -5.10 16.51 -14.82
CA PRO A 176 -4.87 16.67 -16.27
C PRO A 176 -3.93 17.80 -16.64
N LYS A 177 -3.85 18.86 -15.84
CA LYS A 177 -2.97 20.03 -16.09
C LYS A 177 -1.48 19.67 -16.20
N TYR A 178 -1.06 18.51 -15.69
CA TYR A 178 0.32 18.02 -15.73
C TYR A 178 0.56 16.93 -16.78
N LEU A 179 -0.49 16.50 -17.47
CA LEU A 179 -0.35 15.49 -18.52
C LEU A 179 0.12 16.16 -19.79
N VAL A 180 1.26 15.73 -20.34
CA VAL A 180 1.73 16.18 -21.65
C VAL A 180 0.72 15.74 -22.71
N GLU A 181 0.14 16.69 -23.47
CA GLU A 181 -0.72 16.37 -24.60
C GLU A 181 0.06 15.52 -25.60
N GLY A 182 -0.28 14.24 -25.74
CA GLY A 182 0.29 13.41 -26.79
C GLY A 182 0.63 11.95 -26.44
N VAL A 183 0.32 11.45 -25.26
CA VAL A 183 0.47 10.03 -24.94
C VAL A 183 -0.90 9.44 -24.62
N VAL A 184 -1.62 9.10 -25.69
CA VAL A 184 -2.81 8.22 -25.66
C VAL A 184 -2.41 6.87 -26.22
#